data_55c1a91da73b8b80d6b3ec497f4606d5
#
_entry.id   55c1a91da73b8b80d6b3ec497f4606d5
#
_cell.length_a   1.000
_cell.length_b   1.000
_cell.length_c   1.000
_cell.angle_alpha   90.00
_cell.angle_beta   90.00
_cell.angle_gamma   90.00
#
_symmetry.space_group_name_H-M   'P 1'
#
loop_
_entity.id
_entity.type
_entity.pdbx_description
1 polymer ?
#
loop_
_entity_poly.entity_id
_entity_poly.type
_entity_poly.pdbx_seq_one_letter_code
_entity_poly.pdbx_strand_id
1 'polypeptide(L)'
;MMKSQIWVWRGEFTGLIEMTNEADWKILEDSYSKFILEYAELAHTVKAELFCIGTELEKFIENRPEYWFALIKKIRTKYKGELTYAANWDEFKRTPFWTDLDYIGVDAYFPVSDSKTPTVEESLEGWKIHKPVIYKMFQKHDKPVLFIFPNITSPIALASVDVKV
;
A
#
# COMPACT_ATOMS: atom_id res chain seq x y z
N MET A 1 -5.98 7.89 9.61
CA MET A 1 -5.61 7.53 8.21
C MET A 1 -6.88 7.45 7.37
N MET A 2 -6.84 7.97 6.15
CA MET A 2 -7.86 7.76 5.12
C MET A 2 -7.31 6.79 4.08
N LYS A 3 -7.99 5.67 3.84
CA LYS A 3 -7.56 4.59 2.93
C LYS A 3 -8.57 4.47 1.79
N SER A 4 -8.13 4.70 0.56
CA SER A 4 -8.94 4.50 -0.65
C SER A 4 -8.77 3.08 -1.15
N GLN A 5 -9.86 2.45 -1.52
CA GLN A 5 -9.85 1.10 -2.07
C GLN A 5 -10.88 0.97 -3.19
N ILE A 6 -10.50 0.30 -4.26
CA ILE A 6 -11.41 -0.13 -5.32
C ILE A 6 -11.69 -1.63 -5.19
N TRP A 7 -12.84 -2.06 -5.67
CA TRP A 7 -13.24 -3.46 -5.67
C TRP A 7 -13.52 -3.92 -7.09
N VAL A 8 -13.06 -5.11 -7.40
CA VAL A 8 -13.40 -5.77 -8.66
C VAL A 8 -14.71 -6.52 -8.49
N TRP A 9 -15.55 -6.46 -9.52
CA TRP A 9 -16.82 -7.18 -9.54
C TRP A 9 -16.58 -8.69 -9.32
N ARG A 10 -17.40 -9.31 -8.50
CA ARG A 10 -17.30 -10.73 -8.07
C ARG A 10 -16.17 -11.04 -7.09
N GLY A 11 -15.50 -10.04 -6.52
CA GLY A 11 -14.50 -10.26 -5.46
C GLY A 11 -13.18 -10.82 -5.98
N GLU A 12 -12.86 -10.62 -7.25
CA GLU A 12 -11.53 -10.94 -7.78
C GLU A 12 -10.46 -10.05 -7.13
N PHE A 13 -9.23 -10.57 -7.06
CA PHE A 13 -8.12 -9.83 -6.47
C PHE A 13 -7.75 -8.61 -7.31
N THR A 14 -7.77 -7.43 -6.71
CA THR A 14 -7.51 -6.16 -7.38
C THR A 14 -6.09 -6.06 -7.95
N GLY A 15 -5.14 -6.77 -7.38
CA GLY A 15 -3.76 -6.85 -7.88
C GLY A 15 -3.63 -7.42 -9.29
N LEU A 16 -4.66 -8.11 -9.78
CA LEU A 16 -4.68 -8.69 -11.13
C LEU A 16 -5.22 -7.73 -12.20
N ILE A 17 -5.58 -6.49 -11.83
CA ILE A 17 -6.09 -5.51 -12.81
C ILE A 17 -5.00 -5.20 -13.83
N GLU A 18 -5.21 -5.66 -15.05
CA GLU A 18 -4.32 -5.48 -16.18
C GLU A 18 -5.12 -5.22 -17.45
N MET A 19 -4.63 -4.31 -18.29
CA MET A 19 -5.25 -3.98 -19.58
C MET A 19 -4.42 -4.52 -20.73
N THR A 20 -5.07 -4.91 -21.80
CA THR A 20 -4.42 -5.54 -22.96
C THR A 20 -3.96 -4.55 -24.03
N ASN A 21 -4.40 -3.29 -23.95
CA ASN A 21 -4.06 -2.25 -24.91
C ASN A 21 -4.00 -0.86 -24.26
N GLU A 22 -3.36 0.10 -24.94
CA GLU A 22 -3.15 1.45 -24.43
C GLU A 22 -4.44 2.25 -24.25
N ALA A 23 -5.48 2.01 -25.06
CA ALA A 23 -6.74 2.73 -24.93
C ALA A 23 -7.43 2.39 -23.60
N ASP A 24 -7.48 1.12 -23.23
CA ASP A 24 -8.04 0.66 -21.97
C ASP A 24 -7.20 1.10 -20.76
N TRP A 25 -5.86 1.08 -20.89
CA TRP A 25 -4.98 1.67 -19.87
C TRP A 25 -5.31 3.14 -19.64
N LYS A 26 -5.48 3.91 -20.71
CA LYS A 26 -5.83 5.34 -20.60
C LYS A 26 -7.16 5.57 -19.90
N ILE A 27 -8.16 4.73 -20.17
CA ILE A 27 -9.47 4.79 -19.51
C ILE A 27 -9.32 4.50 -18.01
N LEU A 28 -8.56 3.46 -17.66
CA LEU A 28 -8.30 3.11 -16.26
C LEU A 28 -7.56 4.25 -15.54
N GLU A 29 -6.49 4.77 -16.14
CA GLU A 29 -5.68 5.86 -15.60
C GLU A 29 -6.51 7.14 -15.36
N ASP A 30 -7.33 7.53 -16.32
CA ASP A 30 -8.19 8.72 -16.22
C ASP A 30 -9.26 8.54 -15.14
N SER A 31 -9.89 7.37 -15.09
CA SER A 31 -10.91 7.04 -14.10
C SER A 31 -10.32 6.98 -12.69
N TYR A 32 -9.16 6.33 -12.54
CA TYR A 32 -8.47 6.24 -11.26
C TYR A 32 -7.95 7.60 -10.79
N SER A 33 -7.41 8.41 -11.71
CA SER A 33 -6.97 9.77 -11.41
C SER A 33 -8.12 10.63 -10.87
N LYS A 34 -9.28 10.59 -11.52
CA LYS A 34 -10.46 11.32 -11.06
C LYS A 34 -10.85 10.90 -9.64
N PHE A 35 -11.00 9.60 -9.44
CA PHE A 35 -11.35 9.02 -8.15
C PHE A 35 -10.38 9.45 -7.04
N ILE A 36 -9.07 9.22 -7.23
CA ILE A 36 -8.11 9.42 -6.14
C ILE A 36 -7.84 10.90 -5.84
N LEU A 37 -7.96 11.79 -6.85
CA LEU A 37 -7.79 13.21 -6.64
C LEU A 37 -8.98 13.84 -5.90
N GLU A 38 -10.21 13.35 -6.09
CA GLU A 38 -11.38 13.73 -5.28
C GLU A 38 -11.17 13.34 -3.81
N TYR A 39 -10.65 12.13 -3.56
CA TYR A 39 -10.33 11.70 -2.20
C TYR A 39 -9.12 12.41 -1.58
N ALA A 40 -8.15 12.85 -2.38
CA ALA A 40 -7.05 13.68 -1.90
C ALA A 40 -7.55 15.07 -1.40
N GLU A 41 -8.48 15.67 -2.13
CA GLU A 41 -9.12 16.93 -1.70
C GLU A 41 -9.97 16.71 -0.42
N LEU A 42 -10.69 15.61 -0.34
CA LEU A 42 -11.44 15.26 0.86
C LEU A 42 -10.49 15.04 2.06
N ALA A 43 -9.41 14.27 1.87
CA ALA A 43 -8.40 14.04 2.90
C ALA A 43 -7.79 15.37 3.42
N HIS A 44 -7.55 16.32 2.51
CA HIS A 44 -7.09 17.65 2.88
C HIS A 44 -8.15 18.42 3.69
N THR A 45 -9.41 18.39 3.26
CA THR A 45 -10.53 19.09 3.91
C THR A 45 -10.78 18.57 5.32
N VAL A 46 -10.74 17.25 5.52
CA VAL A 46 -10.95 16.64 6.84
C VAL A 46 -9.66 16.59 7.68
N LYS A 47 -8.57 17.15 7.17
CA LYS A 47 -7.25 17.17 7.81
C LYS A 47 -6.77 15.77 8.22
N ALA A 48 -6.97 14.79 7.35
CA ALA A 48 -6.42 13.47 7.57
C ALA A 48 -4.89 13.57 7.72
N GLU A 49 -4.32 12.94 8.72
CA GLU A 49 -2.86 12.94 8.94
C GLU A 49 -2.14 12.11 7.87
N LEU A 50 -2.74 10.99 7.47
CA LEU A 50 -2.19 10.06 6.48
C LEU A 50 -3.25 9.70 5.44
N PHE A 51 -2.88 9.76 4.16
CA PHE A 51 -3.70 9.32 3.04
C PHE A 51 -3.04 8.16 2.29
N CYS A 52 -3.75 7.03 2.21
CA CYS A 52 -3.36 5.86 1.43
C CYS A 52 -3.92 6.00 0.01
N ILE A 53 -3.02 6.10 -0.96
CA ILE A 53 -3.34 6.42 -2.36
C ILE A 53 -3.79 5.24 -3.21
N GLY A 54 -3.78 4.05 -2.67
CA GLY A 54 -4.22 2.82 -3.34
C GLY A 54 -3.93 1.59 -2.50
N THR A 55 -4.56 0.48 -2.85
CA THR A 55 -4.46 -0.78 -2.11
C THR A 55 -4.33 -1.95 -3.07
N GLU A 56 -3.22 -2.69 -2.98
CA GLU A 56 -2.98 -3.97 -3.68
C GLU A 56 -3.30 -3.92 -5.19
N LEU A 57 -2.73 -2.94 -5.90
CA LEU A 57 -2.91 -2.74 -7.35
C LEU A 57 -1.67 -3.20 -8.13
N GLU A 58 -1.16 -4.38 -7.79
CA GLU A 58 0.14 -4.94 -8.21
C GLU A 58 0.42 -4.77 -9.71
N LYS A 59 -0.44 -5.31 -10.57
CA LYS A 59 -0.26 -5.22 -12.03
C LYS A 59 -0.36 -3.80 -12.56
N PHE A 60 -1.21 -2.99 -11.98
CA PHE A 60 -1.34 -1.61 -12.37
C PHE A 60 -0.09 -0.79 -12.03
N ILE A 61 0.50 -0.98 -10.85
CA ILE A 61 1.73 -0.26 -10.49
C ILE A 61 2.96 -0.77 -11.26
N GLU A 62 3.04 -2.07 -11.53
CA GLU A 62 4.15 -2.68 -12.27
C GLU A 62 4.15 -2.30 -13.76
N ASN A 63 2.97 -2.28 -14.40
CA ASN A 63 2.85 -1.97 -15.82
C ASN A 63 2.86 -0.46 -16.12
N ARG A 64 2.48 0.39 -15.15
CA ARG A 64 2.30 1.83 -15.36
C ARG A 64 3.04 2.71 -14.32
N PRO A 65 4.33 2.46 -14.04
CA PRO A 65 5.06 3.20 -13.01
C PRO A 65 5.12 4.71 -13.28
N GLU A 66 5.29 5.14 -14.54
CA GLU A 66 5.35 6.55 -14.91
C GLU A 66 4.03 7.28 -14.63
N TYR A 67 2.91 6.61 -14.86
CA TYR A 67 1.60 7.14 -14.50
C TYR A 67 1.52 7.37 -12.98
N TRP A 68 1.97 6.41 -12.16
CA TRP A 68 1.94 6.51 -10.70
C TRP A 68 2.85 7.63 -10.19
N PHE A 69 4.05 7.81 -10.74
CA PHE A 69 4.92 8.95 -10.40
C PHE A 69 4.24 10.29 -10.71
N ALA A 70 3.57 10.40 -11.87
CA ALA A 70 2.83 11.61 -12.24
C ALA A 70 1.61 11.84 -11.34
N LEU A 71 0.89 10.76 -11.00
CA LEU A 71 -0.28 10.81 -10.12
C LEU A 71 0.08 11.27 -8.71
N ILE A 72 1.15 10.73 -8.11
CA ILE A 72 1.63 11.13 -6.78
C ILE A 72 1.95 12.63 -6.76
N LYS A 73 2.61 13.15 -7.78
CA LYS A 73 2.86 14.59 -7.91
C LYS A 73 1.56 15.41 -7.93
N LYS A 74 0.54 14.96 -8.67
CA LYS A 74 -0.78 15.61 -8.68
C LYS A 74 -1.47 15.54 -7.31
N ILE A 75 -1.42 14.39 -6.63
CA ILE A 75 -1.97 14.24 -5.27
C ILE A 75 -1.31 15.23 -4.32
N ARG A 76 0.02 15.39 -4.37
CA ARG A 76 0.78 16.35 -3.56
C ARG A 76 0.36 17.82 -3.79
N THR A 77 -0.24 18.15 -4.94
CA THR A 77 -0.80 19.51 -5.13
C THR A 77 -2.09 19.73 -4.34
N LYS A 78 -2.88 18.67 -4.12
CA LYS A 78 -4.19 18.70 -3.47
C LYS A 78 -4.13 18.41 -1.97
N TYR A 79 -3.28 17.49 -1.56
CA TYR A 79 -3.14 17.04 -0.18
C TYR A 79 -1.72 17.29 0.34
N LYS A 80 -1.59 17.88 1.54
CA LYS A 80 -0.31 18.29 2.13
C LYS A 80 0.14 17.44 3.30
N GLY A 81 -0.67 16.47 3.72
CA GLY A 81 -0.29 15.51 4.75
C GLY A 81 0.55 14.35 4.20
N GLU A 82 0.75 13.34 5.02
CA GLU A 82 1.58 12.19 4.72
C GLU A 82 0.87 11.22 3.77
N LEU A 83 1.64 10.60 2.87
CA LEU A 83 1.16 9.64 1.87
C LEU A 83 1.75 8.26 2.10
N THR A 84 0.92 7.26 1.84
CA THR A 84 1.34 5.85 1.71
C THR A 84 0.56 5.16 0.60
N TYR A 85 0.98 3.98 0.25
CA TYR A 85 0.27 3.01 -0.59
C TYR A 85 0.23 1.70 0.19
N ALA A 86 -0.86 0.96 0.16
CA ALA A 86 -1.00 -0.32 0.86
C ALA A 86 -0.69 -1.46 -0.10
N ALA A 87 0.56 -1.87 -0.17
CA ALA A 87 1.00 -2.99 -0.98
C ALA A 87 0.71 -4.33 -0.28
N ASN A 88 0.39 -5.38 -1.05
CA ASN A 88 0.34 -6.72 -0.50
C ASN A 88 1.70 -7.14 0.08
N TRP A 89 1.72 -8.09 1.02
CA TRP A 89 2.93 -8.58 1.73
C TRP A 89 4.05 -9.08 0.79
N ASP A 90 3.76 -9.47 -0.41
CA ASP A 90 4.74 -9.87 -1.43
C ASP A 90 4.97 -8.81 -2.51
N GLU A 91 4.03 -7.87 -2.71
CA GLU A 91 4.09 -6.77 -3.66
C GLU A 91 5.07 -5.66 -3.22
N PHE A 92 5.10 -5.32 -1.92
CA PHE A 92 5.82 -4.13 -1.39
C PHE A 92 7.30 -4.07 -1.79
N LYS A 93 7.92 -5.20 -2.09
CA LYS A 93 9.32 -5.30 -2.54
C LYS A 93 9.52 -4.76 -3.95
N ARG A 94 8.47 -4.73 -4.77
CA ARG A 94 8.48 -4.38 -6.20
C ARG A 94 7.84 -3.02 -6.49
N THR A 95 7.15 -2.44 -5.52
CA THR A 95 6.52 -1.12 -5.65
C THR A 95 7.58 -0.05 -5.96
N PRO A 96 7.46 0.68 -7.11
CA PRO A 96 8.55 1.49 -7.62
C PRO A 96 8.68 2.88 -6.98
N PHE A 97 7.63 3.40 -6.35
CA PHE A 97 7.50 4.81 -5.95
C PHE A 97 7.61 5.09 -4.44
N TRP A 98 8.22 4.19 -3.65
CA TRP A 98 8.35 4.40 -2.20
C TRP A 98 9.09 5.68 -1.84
N THR A 99 10.04 6.13 -2.67
CA THR A 99 10.79 7.38 -2.44
C THR A 99 9.91 8.63 -2.50
N ASP A 100 8.79 8.58 -3.23
CA ASP A 100 7.84 9.69 -3.38
C ASP A 100 6.75 9.70 -2.30
N LEU A 101 6.71 8.67 -1.46
CA LEU A 101 5.79 8.52 -0.34
C LEU A 101 6.50 8.74 1.00
N ASP A 102 5.74 8.87 2.07
CA ASP A 102 6.26 9.08 3.42
C ASP A 102 6.45 7.76 4.19
N TYR A 103 5.68 6.72 3.84
CA TYR A 103 5.74 5.39 4.43
C TYR A 103 5.75 4.31 3.35
N ILE A 104 6.43 3.20 3.64
CA ILE A 104 6.27 1.93 2.96
C ILE A 104 5.09 1.21 3.60
N GLY A 105 3.90 1.30 3.01
CA GLY A 105 2.70 0.67 3.54
C GLY A 105 2.59 -0.79 3.08
N VAL A 106 2.33 -1.68 4.01
CA VAL A 106 2.20 -3.11 3.72
C VAL A 106 0.90 -3.64 4.33
N ASP A 107 0.02 -4.19 3.50
CA ASP A 107 -1.06 -5.04 3.97
C ASP A 107 -0.43 -6.35 4.45
N ALA A 108 -0.27 -6.46 5.79
CA ALA A 108 0.69 -7.35 6.44
C ALA A 108 0.16 -8.77 6.66
N TYR A 109 -0.42 -9.37 5.64
CA TYR A 109 -0.88 -10.77 5.65
C TYR A 109 0.27 -11.77 5.44
N PHE A 110 1.40 -11.55 6.07
CA PHE A 110 2.56 -12.42 5.93
C PHE A 110 2.24 -13.87 6.34
N PRO A 111 2.51 -14.86 5.48
CA PRO A 111 2.38 -16.26 5.87
C PRO A 111 3.47 -16.62 6.86
N VAL A 112 3.11 -16.81 8.11
CA VAL A 112 4.05 -17.12 9.20
C VAL A 112 4.01 -18.58 9.63
N SER A 113 3.01 -19.36 9.18
CA SER A 113 2.89 -20.81 9.42
C SER A 113 1.94 -21.44 8.41
N ASP A 114 2.20 -22.69 8.06
CA ASP A 114 1.28 -23.52 7.26
C ASP A 114 0.21 -24.20 8.13
N SER A 115 0.33 -24.11 9.46
CA SER A 115 -0.65 -24.66 10.39
C SER A 115 -1.92 -23.82 10.41
N LYS A 116 -3.09 -24.47 10.47
CA LYS A 116 -4.38 -23.79 10.67
C LYS A 116 -4.54 -23.21 12.08
N THR A 117 -3.78 -23.74 13.04
CA THR A 117 -3.78 -23.33 14.45
C THR A 117 -2.35 -23.25 14.96
N PRO A 118 -1.58 -22.26 14.48
CA PRO A 118 -0.18 -22.16 14.86
C PRO A 118 -0.02 -21.79 16.33
N THR A 119 1.02 -22.31 16.95
CA THR A 119 1.47 -21.83 18.26
C THR A 119 2.11 -20.46 18.14
N VAL A 120 2.31 -19.78 19.28
CA VAL A 120 3.04 -18.51 19.32
C VAL A 120 4.47 -18.70 18.82
N GLU A 121 5.12 -19.79 19.24
CA GLU A 121 6.49 -20.13 18.86
C GLU A 121 6.63 -20.35 17.35
N GLU A 122 5.72 -21.11 16.73
CA GLU A 122 5.67 -21.32 15.28
C GLU A 122 5.49 -20.00 14.54
N SER A 123 4.59 -19.14 15.01
CA SER A 123 4.34 -17.82 14.41
C SER A 123 5.56 -16.91 14.52
N LEU A 124 6.26 -16.90 15.68
CA LEU A 124 7.49 -16.14 15.88
C LEU A 124 8.64 -16.66 15.00
N GLU A 125 8.74 -17.98 14.83
CA GLU A 125 9.74 -18.56 13.92
C GLU A 125 9.45 -18.16 12.47
N GLY A 126 8.21 -18.23 12.03
CA GLY A 126 7.80 -17.79 10.68
C GLY A 126 8.12 -16.32 10.42
N TRP A 127 8.02 -15.45 11.42
CA TRP A 127 8.40 -14.04 11.28
C TRP A 127 9.88 -13.83 10.97
N LYS A 128 10.77 -14.75 11.32
CA LYS A 128 12.22 -14.60 11.10
C LYS A 128 12.59 -14.46 9.63
N ILE A 129 11.81 -15.04 8.71
CA ILE A 129 12.06 -14.93 7.26
C ILE A 129 11.60 -13.57 6.70
N HIS A 130 10.62 -12.93 7.31
CA HIS A 130 10.06 -11.66 6.81
C HIS A 130 10.83 -10.44 7.34
N LYS A 131 11.27 -10.45 8.59
CA LYS A 131 12.00 -9.34 9.22
C LYS A 131 13.19 -8.82 8.40
N PRO A 132 14.12 -9.65 7.89
CA PRO A 132 15.24 -9.16 7.09
C PRO A 132 14.83 -8.46 5.81
N VAL A 133 13.73 -8.93 5.19
CA VAL A 133 13.20 -8.33 3.94
C VAL A 133 12.62 -6.96 4.23
N ILE A 134 11.82 -6.84 5.29
CA ILE A 134 11.24 -5.56 5.73
C ILE A 134 12.35 -4.57 6.07
N TYR A 135 13.34 -5.00 6.84
CA TYR A 135 14.49 -4.16 7.22
C TYR A 135 15.30 -3.70 5.99
N LYS A 136 15.52 -4.58 5.01
CA LYS A 136 16.18 -4.23 3.75
C LYS A 136 15.41 -3.14 2.99
N MET A 137 14.09 -3.20 2.98
CA MET A 137 13.26 -2.19 2.32
C MET A 137 13.32 -0.84 3.06
N PHE A 138 13.26 -0.86 4.39
CA PHE A 138 13.48 0.32 5.21
C PHE A 138 14.84 0.97 4.88
N GLN A 139 15.94 0.21 4.90
CA GLN A 139 17.27 0.72 4.59
C GLN A 139 17.40 1.25 3.16
N LYS A 140 16.82 0.54 2.19
CA LYS A 140 16.91 0.89 0.76
C LYS A 140 16.25 2.22 0.45
N HIS A 141 15.11 2.51 1.07
CA HIS A 141 14.27 3.66 0.73
C HIS A 141 14.35 4.78 1.76
N ASP A 142 14.95 4.54 2.91
CA ASP A 142 15.00 5.46 4.06
C ASP A 142 13.59 5.96 4.45
N LYS A 143 12.64 5.03 4.49
CA LYS A 143 11.23 5.29 4.81
C LYS A 143 10.73 4.29 5.85
N PRO A 144 9.99 4.76 6.89
CA PRO A 144 9.40 3.86 7.87
C PRO A 144 8.41 2.90 7.21
N VAL A 145 8.37 1.68 7.72
CA VAL A 145 7.42 0.65 7.26
C VAL A 145 6.18 0.70 8.15
N LEU A 146 5.02 0.84 7.51
CA LEU A 146 3.72 0.87 8.15
C LEU A 146 2.93 -0.40 7.82
N PHE A 147 2.57 -1.19 8.83
CA PHE A 147 1.66 -2.31 8.64
C PHE A 147 0.22 -1.82 8.62
N ILE A 148 -0.47 -2.11 7.52
CA ILE A 148 -1.85 -1.72 7.29
C ILE A 148 -2.68 -3.01 7.34
N PHE A 149 -3.73 -3.00 8.17
CA PHE A 149 -4.66 -4.11 8.28
C PHE A 149 -6.05 -3.65 7.81
N PRO A 150 -6.65 -4.27 6.79
CA PRO A 150 -8.03 -3.99 6.45
C PRO A 150 -8.96 -4.50 7.57
N ASN A 151 -9.90 -3.65 7.99
CA ASN A 151 -11.01 -4.00 8.87
C ASN A 151 -10.71 -4.43 10.32
N ILE A 152 -9.61 -4.02 10.93
CA ILE A 152 -9.52 -4.13 12.38
C ILE A 152 -10.06 -2.85 13.00
N THR A 153 -11.29 -2.90 13.47
CA THR A 153 -11.93 -1.87 14.31
C THR A 153 -11.36 -1.83 15.74
N SER A 154 -10.17 -2.39 15.94
CA SER A 154 -9.47 -2.44 17.22
C SER A 154 -8.37 -1.38 17.28
N PRO A 155 -8.24 -0.62 18.38
CA PRO A 155 -7.18 0.38 18.55
C PRO A 155 -5.76 -0.18 18.67
N ILE A 156 -5.58 -1.50 18.49
CA ILE A 156 -4.27 -2.18 18.56
C ILE A 156 -3.48 -2.16 17.23
N ALA A 157 -4.09 -1.68 16.14
CA ALA A 157 -3.48 -1.73 14.80
C ALA A 157 -2.42 -0.64 14.51
N LEU A 158 -2.02 0.15 15.48
CA LEU A 158 -0.93 1.13 15.39
C LEU A 158 0.26 0.69 16.24
N ALA A 159 0.74 -0.52 16.02
CA ALA A 159 2.09 -0.85 16.46
C ALA A 159 3.07 -0.31 15.41
N SER A 160 3.51 0.93 15.57
CA SER A 160 4.79 1.34 15.03
C SER A 160 5.82 0.36 15.59
N VAL A 161 6.38 -0.48 14.74
CA VAL A 161 7.54 -1.26 15.12
C VAL A 161 8.69 -0.25 15.20
N ASP A 162 8.88 0.34 16.37
CA ASP A 162 10.12 1.01 16.72
C ASP A 162 11.23 -0.04 16.65
N VAL A 163 11.85 -0.16 15.48
CA VAL A 163 13.09 -0.90 15.32
C VAL A 163 14.18 -0.05 15.96
N LYS A 164 14.26 -0.06 17.30
CA LYS A 164 15.48 0.36 17.98
C LYS A 164 16.56 -0.69 17.69
N VAL A 165 17.58 -0.26 16.96
CA VAL A 165 18.85 -0.96 16.79
C VAL A 165 19.54 -1.07 18.15
#